data_8b55cd9826e1c52dcab7d2d02969ddf7
#
_entry.id   8b55cd9826e1c52dcab7d2d02969ddf7
#
_cell.length_a   1.000
_cell.length_b   1.000
_cell.length_c   1.000
_cell.angle_alpha   90.00
_cell.angle_beta   90.00
_cell.angle_gamma   90.00
#
_symmetry.space_group_name_H-M   'P 1'
#
loop_
_entity.id
_entity.type
_entity.pdbx_description
1 polymer ?
#
loop_
_entity_poly.entity_id
_entity_poly.type
_entity_poly.pdbx_seq_one_letter_code
_entity_poly.pdbx_strand_id
1 'polypeptide(L)'
;MAGKRRRSSKNKEKKEKGIPYFDYNLLFIVIFLLCFGLVMLYSSSAYTSAIKNHDSMHYLKLQIRNIVLGLIPMVFLAKVDYRYWKKLGFFAYIASLILCVLVFVPKIGSSSHGSSRWIGIGPIQFQPSEVAKIAVILFMAMIIDKIPKQFDKFLSLVKVLAMLIPLIIVVAISNLSTAVIIIGISVCMLFVASPKYLQFIIVAVAVVVFAVAFV
;
A
#
# COMPACT_ATOMS: atom_id res chain seq x y z
N MET A 1 40.26 6.96 -34.32
CA MET A 1 39.17 7.89 -33.91
C MET A 1 38.03 7.24 -33.08
N ALA A 2 38.02 5.94 -32.81
CA ALA A 2 36.95 5.23 -32.09
C ALA A 2 37.00 5.38 -30.54
N GLY A 3 38.14 5.68 -29.97
CA GLY A 3 38.29 5.75 -28.48
C GLY A 3 37.67 7.00 -27.84
N LYS A 4 37.53 8.09 -28.58
CA LYS A 4 37.01 9.37 -28.07
C LYS A 4 35.48 9.37 -27.92
N ARG A 5 34.74 8.59 -28.75
CA ARG A 5 33.28 8.48 -28.68
C ARG A 5 32.78 7.64 -27.47
N ARG A 6 33.52 6.60 -27.09
CA ARG A 6 33.16 5.77 -25.93
C ARG A 6 33.35 6.47 -24.57
N ARG A 7 34.34 7.38 -24.47
CA ARG A 7 34.53 8.19 -23.25
C ARG A 7 33.46 9.27 -23.07
N SER A 8 32.94 9.84 -24.15
CA SER A 8 31.86 10.84 -24.11
C SER A 8 30.51 10.23 -23.68
N SER A 9 30.21 8.98 -24.10
CA SER A 9 29.01 8.26 -23.66
C SER A 9 29.04 7.94 -22.17
N LYS A 10 30.16 7.41 -21.63
CA LYS A 10 30.31 7.14 -20.19
C LYS A 10 30.25 8.40 -19.30
N ASN A 11 30.65 9.56 -19.83
CA ASN A 11 30.58 10.82 -19.09
C ASN A 11 29.15 11.44 -19.11
N LYS A 12 28.30 11.11 -20.10
CA LYS A 12 26.89 11.51 -20.10
C LYS A 12 26.05 10.70 -19.11
N GLU A 13 26.31 9.40 -18.96
CA GLU A 13 25.62 8.58 -17.96
C GLU A 13 25.94 8.95 -16.50
N LYS A 14 27.09 9.60 -16.26
CA LYS A 14 27.46 10.08 -14.92
C LYS A 14 26.84 11.42 -14.51
N LYS A 15 26.18 12.14 -15.43
CA LYS A 15 25.64 13.49 -15.20
C LYS A 15 24.14 13.54 -14.85
N GLU A 16 23.43 12.41 -14.88
CA GLU A 16 22.05 12.34 -14.40
C GLU A 16 21.94 11.75 -12.99
N LYS A 17 22.79 12.21 -12.07
CA LYS A 17 22.39 12.24 -10.68
C LYS A 17 21.49 13.47 -10.52
N GLY A 18 20.21 13.30 -10.86
CA GLY A 18 19.21 14.32 -10.62
C GLY A 18 19.32 14.79 -9.17
N ILE A 19 19.30 16.09 -8.98
CA ILE A 19 19.14 16.72 -7.67
C ILE A 19 17.96 16.00 -7.02
N PRO A 20 18.06 15.47 -5.79
CA PRO A 20 16.94 14.82 -5.14
C PRO A 20 15.79 15.84 -5.07
N TYR A 21 14.83 15.69 -5.97
CA TYR A 21 13.66 16.55 -6.02
C TYR A 21 12.74 16.13 -4.87
N PHE A 22 12.60 17.02 -3.91
CA PHE A 22 11.67 16.85 -2.80
C PHE A 22 10.37 17.60 -3.12
N ASP A 23 9.26 16.90 -3.21
CA ASP A 23 7.97 17.51 -3.50
C ASP A 23 7.37 18.12 -2.23
N TYR A 24 7.62 19.43 -2.06
CA TYR A 24 7.09 20.22 -0.94
C TYR A 24 5.56 20.35 -1.01
N ASN A 25 4.95 20.32 -2.21
CA ASN A 25 3.50 20.41 -2.35
C ASN A 25 2.83 19.16 -1.78
N LEU A 26 3.38 17.99 -2.10
CA LEU A 26 2.92 16.72 -1.53
C LEU A 26 3.05 16.71 0.00
N LEU A 27 4.19 17.16 0.53
CA LEU A 27 4.40 17.25 1.97
C LEU A 27 3.39 18.21 2.62
N PHE A 28 3.15 19.36 2.02
CA PHE A 28 2.17 20.33 2.52
C PHE A 28 0.76 19.74 2.57
N ILE A 29 0.33 19.05 1.51
CA ILE A 29 -0.97 18.39 1.46
C ILE A 29 -1.08 17.33 2.56
N VAL A 30 -0.05 16.51 2.78
CA VAL A 30 -0.03 15.49 3.84
C VAL A 30 -0.17 16.14 5.21
N ILE A 31 0.62 17.16 5.52
CA ILE A 31 0.54 17.88 6.81
C ILE A 31 -0.84 18.51 6.99
N PHE A 32 -1.37 19.18 5.96
CA PHE A 32 -2.69 19.80 5.99
C PHE A 32 -3.79 18.75 6.31
N LEU A 33 -3.78 17.60 5.63
CA LEU A 33 -4.74 16.52 5.87
C LEU A 33 -4.60 15.92 7.27
N LEU A 34 -3.39 15.79 7.80
CA LEU A 34 -3.16 15.32 9.16
C LEU A 34 -3.72 16.31 10.20
N CYS A 35 -3.46 17.62 10.05
CA CYS A 35 -4.00 18.65 10.92
C CYS A 35 -5.53 18.70 10.85
N PHE A 36 -6.10 18.68 9.65
CA PHE A 36 -7.53 18.66 9.45
C PHE A 36 -8.17 17.42 10.08
N GLY A 37 -7.55 16.23 9.88
CA GLY A 37 -7.99 14.98 10.50
C GLY A 37 -7.99 15.02 12.02
N LEU A 38 -6.98 15.65 12.66
CA LEU A 38 -6.93 15.82 14.12
C LEU A 38 -8.07 16.70 14.63
N VAL A 39 -8.36 17.81 13.94
CA VAL A 39 -9.47 18.71 14.30
C VAL A 39 -10.81 17.99 14.20
N MET A 40 -11.04 17.27 13.10
CA MET A 40 -12.27 16.51 12.89
C MET A 40 -12.42 15.36 13.90
N LEU A 41 -11.31 14.65 14.22
CA LEU A 41 -11.32 13.61 15.22
C LEU A 41 -11.70 14.16 16.60
N TYR A 42 -11.09 15.26 17.02
CA TYR A 42 -11.42 15.89 18.28
C TYR A 42 -12.87 16.33 18.34
N SER A 43 -13.36 17.02 17.30
CA SER A 43 -14.74 17.48 17.22
C SER A 43 -15.77 16.35 17.33
N SER A 44 -15.51 15.21 16.66
CA SER A 44 -16.45 14.08 16.64
C SER A 44 -16.36 13.18 17.87
N SER A 45 -15.19 13.10 18.53
CA SER A 45 -14.95 12.14 19.61
C SER A 45 -14.88 12.73 21.02
N ALA A 46 -14.79 14.05 21.18
CA ALA A 46 -14.59 14.68 22.48
C ALA A 46 -15.66 14.32 23.50
N TYR A 47 -16.93 14.35 23.12
CA TYR A 47 -18.05 13.99 23.99
C TYR A 47 -18.00 12.51 24.40
N THR A 48 -17.85 11.61 23.44
CA THR A 48 -17.77 10.17 23.72
C THR A 48 -16.56 9.81 24.57
N SER A 49 -15.44 10.51 24.33
CA SER A 49 -14.20 10.33 25.08
C SER A 49 -14.32 10.80 26.53
N ALA A 50 -14.99 11.93 26.76
CA ALA A 50 -15.25 12.42 28.11
C ALA A 50 -16.09 11.44 28.95
N ILE A 51 -17.12 10.83 28.33
CA ILE A 51 -17.97 9.85 29.02
C ILE A 51 -17.24 8.54 29.29
N LYS A 52 -16.56 7.98 28.28
CA LYS A 52 -15.96 6.64 28.39
C LYS A 52 -14.63 6.62 29.11
N ASN A 53 -13.81 7.63 28.93
CA ASN A 53 -12.42 7.66 29.42
C ASN A 53 -12.17 8.75 30.47
N HIS A 54 -13.18 9.53 30.86
CA HIS A 54 -13.06 10.69 31.76
C HIS A 54 -12.02 11.74 31.28
N ASP A 55 -11.66 11.72 29.99
CA ASP A 55 -10.72 12.66 29.35
C ASP A 55 -11.19 12.93 27.92
N SER A 56 -11.65 14.14 27.66
CA SER A 56 -12.11 14.55 26.30
C SER A 56 -11.01 14.50 25.24
N MET A 57 -9.75 14.54 25.66
CA MET A 57 -8.58 14.52 24.76
C MET A 57 -7.96 13.13 24.57
N HIS A 58 -8.53 12.08 25.17
CA HIS A 58 -7.94 10.74 25.13
C HIS A 58 -7.65 10.27 23.70
N TYR A 59 -8.64 10.28 22.81
CA TYR A 59 -8.45 9.85 21.41
C TYR A 59 -7.52 10.78 20.63
N LEU A 60 -7.53 12.07 20.89
CA LEU A 60 -6.62 13.03 20.28
C LEU A 60 -5.16 12.72 20.64
N LYS A 61 -4.86 12.46 21.92
CA LYS A 61 -3.51 12.09 22.37
C LYS A 61 -3.03 10.79 21.72
N LEU A 62 -3.91 9.79 21.62
CA LEU A 62 -3.59 8.54 20.92
C LEU A 62 -3.28 8.78 19.43
N GLN A 63 -4.06 9.62 18.76
CA GLN A 63 -3.86 9.91 17.35
C GLN A 63 -2.57 10.69 17.10
N ILE A 64 -2.26 11.69 17.91
CA ILE A 64 -0.99 12.43 17.83
C ILE A 64 0.19 11.46 17.98
N ARG A 65 0.15 10.57 18.97
CA ARG A 65 1.18 9.53 19.14
C ARG A 65 1.34 8.68 17.88
N ASN A 66 0.24 8.22 17.30
CA ASN A 66 0.26 7.39 16.10
C ASN A 66 0.77 8.16 14.86
N ILE A 67 0.45 9.44 14.74
CA ILE A 67 0.99 10.32 13.69
C ILE A 67 2.51 10.45 13.83
N VAL A 68 3.02 10.71 15.01
CA VAL A 68 4.48 10.79 15.24
C VAL A 68 5.16 9.48 14.90
N LEU A 69 4.60 8.34 15.34
CA LEU A 69 5.09 7.00 15.00
C LEU A 69 5.06 6.71 13.50
N GLY A 70 4.12 7.29 12.76
CA GLY A 70 4.02 7.16 11.29
C GLY A 70 4.95 8.10 10.53
N LEU A 71 5.16 9.33 11.03
CA LEU A 71 6.04 10.32 10.38
C LEU A 71 7.52 9.91 10.41
N ILE A 72 7.96 9.28 11.48
CA ILE A 72 9.36 8.81 11.62
C ILE A 72 9.74 7.85 10.48
N PRO A 73 9.04 6.72 10.28
CA PRO A 73 9.34 5.82 9.16
C PRO A 73 9.09 6.50 7.80
N MET A 74 8.09 7.36 7.65
CA MET A 74 7.85 8.09 6.41
C MET A 74 9.07 8.89 5.96
N VAL A 75 9.67 9.68 6.86
CA VAL A 75 10.87 10.47 6.55
C VAL A 75 12.07 9.58 6.26
N PHE A 76 12.21 8.46 6.99
CA PHE A 76 13.27 7.48 6.75
C PHE A 76 13.11 6.83 5.37
N LEU A 77 11.90 6.36 5.04
CA LEU A 77 11.60 5.70 3.78
C LEU A 77 11.75 6.63 2.57
N ALA A 78 11.43 7.93 2.72
CA ALA A 78 11.61 8.93 1.67
C ALA A 78 13.07 9.14 1.27
N LYS A 79 14.02 8.83 2.15
CA LYS A 79 15.47 8.94 1.89
C LYS A 79 16.06 7.67 1.26
N VAL A 80 15.36 6.55 1.32
CA VAL A 80 15.85 5.26 0.80
C VAL A 80 15.54 5.15 -0.68
N ASP A 81 16.51 4.79 -1.51
CA ASP A 81 16.33 4.59 -2.94
C ASP A 81 15.30 3.46 -3.19
N TYR A 82 14.27 3.75 -4.00
CA TYR A 82 13.20 2.81 -4.37
C TYR A 82 13.71 1.50 -4.97
N ARG A 83 14.94 1.48 -5.51
CA ARG A 83 15.56 0.28 -6.10
C ARG A 83 15.77 -0.84 -5.06
N TYR A 84 15.98 -0.48 -3.80
CA TYR A 84 16.06 -1.46 -2.70
C TYR A 84 14.69 -2.08 -2.42
N TRP A 85 13.64 -1.26 -2.39
CA TRP A 85 12.27 -1.70 -2.15
C TRP A 85 11.77 -2.66 -3.22
N LYS A 86 12.13 -2.41 -4.48
CA LYS A 86 11.81 -3.29 -5.59
C LYS A 86 12.35 -4.71 -5.40
N LYS A 87 13.57 -4.87 -4.90
CA LYS A 87 14.16 -6.20 -4.62
C LYS A 87 13.43 -6.93 -3.50
N LEU A 88 12.82 -6.19 -2.58
CA LEU A 88 12.08 -6.72 -1.44
C LEU A 88 10.64 -7.15 -1.80
N GLY A 89 10.13 -6.80 -2.97
CA GLY A 89 8.73 -7.00 -3.35
C GLY A 89 8.22 -8.43 -3.15
N PHE A 90 8.99 -9.44 -3.55
CA PHE A 90 8.60 -10.85 -3.37
C PHE A 90 8.56 -11.25 -1.88
N PHE A 91 9.59 -10.88 -1.12
CA PHE A 91 9.64 -11.18 0.31
C PHE A 91 8.55 -10.45 1.09
N ALA A 92 8.27 -9.18 0.74
CA ALA A 92 7.20 -8.41 1.33
C ALA A 92 5.82 -9.07 1.08
N TYR A 93 5.60 -9.59 -0.13
CA TYR A 93 4.38 -10.30 -0.49
C TYR A 93 4.19 -11.56 0.35
N ILE A 94 5.21 -12.42 0.44
CA ILE A 94 5.15 -13.66 1.24
C ILE A 94 4.98 -13.33 2.74
N ALA A 95 5.73 -12.36 3.25
CA ALA A 95 5.60 -11.93 4.65
C ALA A 95 4.19 -11.41 4.96
N SER A 96 3.62 -10.59 4.06
CA SER A 96 2.26 -10.08 4.24
C SER A 96 1.20 -11.19 4.18
N LEU A 97 1.37 -12.18 3.31
CA LEU A 97 0.48 -13.34 3.24
C LEU A 97 0.50 -14.13 4.56
N ILE A 98 1.69 -14.41 5.09
CA ILE A 98 1.86 -15.08 6.38
C ILE A 98 1.20 -14.27 7.50
N LEU A 99 1.43 -12.96 7.57
CA LEU A 99 0.84 -12.09 8.57
C LEU A 99 -0.70 -12.07 8.48
N CYS A 100 -1.26 -12.04 7.26
CA CYS A 100 -2.71 -12.09 7.07
C CYS A 100 -3.31 -13.43 7.51
N VAL A 101 -2.60 -14.55 7.30
CA VAL A 101 -3.02 -15.87 7.79
C VAL A 101 -2.93 -15.98 9.32
N LEU A 102 -1.89 -15.38 9.93
CA LEU A 102 -1.70 -15.38 11.40
C LEU A 102 -2.84 -14.71 12.16
N VAL A 103 -3.61 -13.81 11.52
CA VAL A 103 -4.80 -13.19 12.15
C VAL A 103 -5.86 -14.23 12.53
N PHE A 104 -5.94 -15.34 11.80
CA PHE A 104 -6.92 -16.41 12.09
C PHE A 104 -6.48 -17.37 13.20
N VAL A 105 -5.23 -17.26 13.67
CA VAL A 105 -4.72 -18.12 14.74
C VAL A 105 -5.29 -17.63 16.09
N PRO A 106 -6.00 -18.50 16.84
CA PRO A 106 -6.47 -18.18 18.19
C PRO A 106 -5.30 -17.72 19.09
N LYS A 107 -5.50 -16.67 19.90
CA LYS A 107 -4.52 -16.02 20.78
C LYS A 107 -3.61 -14.96 20.14
N ILE A 108 -3.45 -14.92 18.81
CA ILE A 108 -2.67 -13.90 18.12
C ILE A 108 -3.60 -12.83 17.54
N GLY A 109 -4.69 -13.26 16.92
CA GLY A 109 -5.71 -12.37 16.37
C GLY A 109 -6.60 -11.81 17.49
N SER A 110 -6.76 -10.48 17.49
CA SER A 110 -7.75 -9.78 18.30
C SER A 110 -9.01 -9.55 17.48
N SER A 111 -10.14 -10.08 17.96
CA SER A 111 -11.43 -9.86 17.34
C SER A 111 -12.07 -8.59 17.89
N SER A 112 -12.30 -7.60 17.02
CA SER A 112 -13.15 -6.46 17.31
C SER A 112 -14.41 -6.58 16.45
N HIS A 113 -15.58 -6.52 17.06
CA HIS A 113 -16.89 -6.61 16.38
C HIS A 113 -17.10 -7.90 15.54
N GLY A 114 -16.66 -9.06 16.08
CA GLY A 114 -16.96 -10.37 15.48
C GLY A 114 -16.06 -10.81 14.31
N SER A 115 -15.06 -10.03 13.90
CA SER A 115 -14.08 -10.46 12.90
C SER A 115 -12.65 -10.22 13.36
N SER A 116 -11.80 -11.24 13.21
CA SER A 116 -10.36 -11.17 13.53
C SER A 116 -9.65 -10.35 12.46
N ARG A 117 -9.33 -9.09 12.76
CA ARG A 117 -8.70 -8.15 11.80
C ARG A 117 -7.38 -7.59 12.31
N TRP A 118 -7.13 -7.68 13.61
CA TRP A 118 -6.03 -7.01 14.28
C TRP A 118 -5.10 -8.01 14.93
N ILE A 119 -3.81 -7.71 14.88
CA ILE A 119 -2.80 -8.39 15.70
C ILE A 119 -2.38 -7.43 16.80
N GLY A 120 -2.51 -7.84 18.06
CA GLY A 120 -2.08 -7.06 19.21
C GLY A 120 -0.69 -7.50 19.68
N ILE A 121 0.26 -6.56 19.72
CA ILE A 121 1.58 -6.75 20.34
C ILE A 121 1.69 -5.77 21.49
N GLY A 122 1.27 -6.19 22.70
CA GLY A 122 1.18 -5.32 23.86
C GLY A 122 0.17 -4.17 23.67
N PRO A 123 0.56 -2.90 23.87
CA PRO A 123 -0.34 -1.76 23.73
C PRO A 123 -0.55 -1.30 22.28
N ILE A 124 0.13 -1.95 21.34
CA ILE A 124 0.08 -1.59 19.90
C ILE A 124 -0.74 -2.64 19.17
N GLN A 125 -1.79 -2.18 18.50
CA GLN A 125 -2.57 -3.00 17.58
C GLN A 125 -2.24 -2.58 16.15
N PHE A 126 -2.01 -3.59 15.29
CA PHE A 126 -1.77 -3.33 13.89
C PHE A 126 -2.61 -4.27 13.02
N GLN A 127 -3.00 -3.80 11.85
CA GLN A 127 -3.82 -4.56 10.93
C GLN A 127 -2.94 -5.10 9.78
N PRO A 128 -2.74 -6.43 9.66
CA PRO A 128 -1.91 -7.02 8.62
C PRO A 128 -2.32 -6.67 7.19
N SER A 129 -3.60 -6.48 6.92
CA SER A 129 -4.08 -6.07 5.61
C SER A 129 -3.63 -4.66 5.19
N GLU A 130 -3.25 -3.78 6.12
CA GLU A 130 -2.61 -2.50 5.79
C GLU A 130 -1.20 -2.72 5.21
N VAL A 131 -0.44 -3.64 5.81
CA VAL A 131 0.88 -4.04 5.28
C VAL A 131 0.73 -4.74 3.94
N ALA A 132 -0.31 -5.55 3.75
CA ALA A 132 -0.59 -6.25 2.51
C ALA A 132 -0.78 -5.29 1.32
N LYS A 133 -1.42 -4.13 1.50
CA LYS A 133 -1.55 -3.11 0.44
C LYS A 133 -0.18 -2.64 -0.06
N ILE A 134 0.72 -2.33 0.87
CA ILE A 134 2.09 -1.88 0.53
C ILE A 134 2.86 -3.02 -0.14
N ALA A 135 2.76 -4.24 0.39
CA ALA A 135 3.43 -5.41 -0.15
C ALA A 135 2.99 -5.73 -1.59
N VAL A 136 1.70 -5.59 -1.89
CA VAL A 136 1.16 -5.75 -3.25
C VAL A 136 1.73 -4.70 -4.19
N ILE A 137 1.82 -3.43 -3.78
CA ILE A 137 2.41 -2.38 -4.61
C ILE A 137 3.86 -2.72 -4.96
N LEU A 138 4.67 -3.13 -3.98
CA LEU A 138 6.07 -3.49 -4.19
C LEU A 138 6.21 -4.72 -5.08
N PHE A 139 5.39 -5.74 -4.86
CA PHE A 139 5.38 -6.97 -5.64
C PHE A 139 4.98 -6.72 -7.09
N MET A 140 3.91 -5.97 -7.31
CA MET A 140 3.44 -5.59 -8.64
C MET A 140 4.48 -4.75 -9.39
N ALA A 141 5.08 -3.75 -8.73
CA ALA A 141 6.14 -2.93 -9.32
C ALA A 141 7.34 -3.79 -9.74
N MET A 142 7.71 -4.80 -8.92
CA MET A 142 8.78 -5.75 -9.26
C MET A 142 8.43 -6.59 -10.50
N ILE A 143 7.20 -7.09 -10.60
CA ILE A 143 6.77 -7.91 -11.74
C ILE A 143 6.72 -7.06 -13.01
N ILE A 144 6.10 -5.88 -12.95
CA ILE A 144 5.97 -4.97 -14.09
C ILE A 144 7.33 -4.62 -14.68
N ASP A 145 8.31 -4.36 -13.82
CA ASP A 145 9.67 -4.05 -14.29
C ASP A 145 10.40 -5.25 -14.89
N LYS A 146 10.15 -6.48 -14.39
CA LYS A 146 10.78 -7.69 -14.94
C LYS A 146 10.24 -8.09 -16.31
N ILE A 147 8.98 -7.76 -16.64
CA ILE A 147 8.30 -8.27 -17.83
C ILE A 147 7.62 -7.16 -18.64
N PRO A 148 8.29 -6.04 -18.95
CA PRO A 148 7.64 -4.85 -19.54
C PRO A 148 6.99 -5.11 -20.91
N LYS A 149 7.51 -6.05 -21.71
CA LYS A 149 7.03 -6.35 -23.07
C LYS A 149 5.89 -7.39 -23.13
N GLN A 150 5.53 -8.02 -22.01
CA GLN A 150 4.51 -9.08 -22.01
C GLN A 150 3.10 -8.57 -21.67
N PHE A 151 2.97 -7.32 -21.22
CA PHE A 151 1.67 -6.72 -20.87
C PHE A 151 0.78 -6.40 -22.09
N ASP A 152 1.28 -6.62 -23.31
CA ASP A 152 0.48 -6.56 -24.55
C ASP A 152 -0.54 -7.70 -24.67
N LYS A 153 -0.33 -8.80 -23.92
CA LYS A 153 -1.17 -9.99 -23.98
C LYS A 153 -2.09 -10.04 -22.77
N PHE A 154 -3.39 -10.16 -23.00
CA PHE A 154 -4.41 -10.33 -21.96
C PHE A 154 -4.08 -11.45 -20.95
N LEU A 155 -3.57 -12.59 -21.46
CA LEU A 155 -3.19 -13.73 -20.64
C LEU A 155 -2.09 -13.39 -19.61
N SER A 156 -1.20 -12.46 -19.90
CA SER A 156 -0.15 -12.01 -18.95
C SER A 156 -0.74 -11.17 -17.84
N LEU A 157 -1.73 -10.33 -18.14
CA LEU A 157 -2.47 -9.57 -17.12
C LEU A 157 -3.21 -10.51 -16.16
N VAL A 158 -3.90 -11.49 -16.71
CA VAL A 158 -4.61 -12.51 -15.92
C VAL A 158 -3.65 -13.32 -15.04
N LYS A 159 -2.48 -13.72 -15.56
CA LYS A 159 -1.46 -14.44 -14.77
C LYS A 159 -0.96 -13.63 -13.59
N VAL A 160 -0.71 -12.34 -13.78
CA VAL A 160 -0.24 -11.45 -12.70
C VAL A 160 -1.33 -11.27 -11.66
N LEU A 161 -2.59 -11.06 -12.05
CA LEU A 161 -3.71 -11.00 -11.12
C LEU A 161 -3.91 -12.33 -10.39
N ALA A 162 -3.75 -13.46 -11.08
CA ALA A 162 -3.87 -14.80 -10.47
C ALA A 162 -2.82 -15.03 -9.35
N MET A 163 -1.62 -14.43 -9.46
CA MET A 163 -0.62 -14.50 -8.39
C MET A 163 -1.07 -13.77 -7.10
N LEU A 164 -1.99 -12.82 -7.21
CA LEU A 164 -2.51 -12.08 -6.06
C LEU A 164 -3.72 -12.76 -5.40
N ILE A 165 -4.37 -13.71 -6.08
CA ILE A 165 -5.57 -14.41 -5.60
C ILE A 165 -5.41 -14.96 -4.17
N PRO A 166 -4.33 -15.66 -3.81
CA PRO A 166 -4.19 -16.22 -2.46
C PRO A 166 -4.28 -15.12 -1.38
N LEU A 167 -3.59 -14.00 -1.60
CA LEU A 167 -3.61 -12.88 -0.65
C LEU A 167 -4.98 -12.20 -0.62
N ILE A 168 -5.61 -11.99 -1.79
CA ILE A 168 -6.93 -11.38 -1.90
C ILE A 168 -7.98 -12.21 -1.15
N ILE A 169 -7.97 -13.54 -1.30
CA ILE A 169 -8.91 -14.44 -0.60
C ILE A 169 -8.72 -14.33 0.91
N VAL A 170 -7.47 -14.43 1.41
CA VAL A 170 -7.17 -14.36 2.84
C VAL A 170 -7.61 -13.02 3.42
N VAL A 171 -7.35 -11.92 2.72
CA VAL A 171 -7.79 -10.58 3.14
C VAL A 171 -9.31 -10.43 3.04
N ALA A 172 -9.96 -10.97 2.01
CA ALA A 172 -11.42 -10.87 1.84
C ALA A 172 -12.20 -11.52 2.99
N ILE A 173 -11.71 -12.66 3.50
CA ILE A 173 -12.32 -13.36 4.64
C ILE A 173 -12.28 -12.47 5.91
N SER A 174 -11.22 -11.70 6.11
CA SER A 174 -11.07 -10.83 7.28
C SER A 174 -11.64 -9.42 7.06
N ASN A 175 -11.49 -8.88 5.84
CA ASN A 175 -11.89 -7.51 5.50
C ASN A 175 -12.13 -7.35 3.99
N LEU A 176 -13.39 -7.51 3.58
CA LEU A 176 -13.81 -7.41 2.19
C LEU A 176 -13.46 -6.04 1.57
N SER A 177 -13.67 -4.95 2.31
CA SER A 177 -13.37 -3.60 1.82
C SER A 177 -11.90 -3.44 1.45
N THR A 178 -10.98 -3.97 2.26
CA THR A 178 -9.55 -3.93 1.98
C THR A 178 -9.18 -4.83 0.79
N ALA A 179 -9.84 -5.97 0.62
CA ALA A 179 -9.64 -6.82 -0.55
C ALA A 179 -10.03 -6.10 -1.85
N VAL A 180 -11.15 -5.39 -1.87
CA VAL A 180 -11.57 -4.56 -3.02
C VAL A 180 -10.55 -3.47 -3.32
N ILE A 181 -9.99 -2.81 -2.29
CA ILE A 181 -8.93 -1.80 -2.45
C ILE A 181 -7.67 -2.44 -3.06
N ILE A 182 -7.25 -3.63 -2.61
CA ILE A 182 -6.09 -4.34 -3.16
C ILE A 182 -6.30 -4.67 -4.65
N ILE A 183 -7.49 -5.14 -5.02
CA ILE A 183 -7.84 -5.39 -6.42
C ILE A 183 -7.78 -4.09 -7.22
N GLY A 184 -8.37 -3.01 -6.71
CA GLY A 184 -8.33 -1.69 -7.34
C GLY A 184 -6.91 -1.18 -7.58
N ILE A 185 -6.04 -1.25 -6.57
CA ILE A 185 -4.62 -0.89 -6.69
C ILE A 185 -3.95 -1.73 -7.80
N SER A 186 -4.18 -3.03 -7.80
CA SER A 186 -3.58 -3.96 -8.77
C SER A 186 -4.02 -3.64 -10.21
N VAL A 187 -5.31 -3.38 -10.41
CA VAL A 187 -5.87 -3.00 -11.72
C VAL A 187 -5.29 -1.65 -12.17
N CYS A 188 -5.22 -0.64 -11.30
CA CYS A 188 -4.63 0.66 -11.61
C CYS A 188 -3.15 0.54 -12.00
N MET A 189 -2.36 -0.24 -11.27
CA MET A 189 -0.94 -0.45 -11.60
C MET A 189 -0.76 -1.14 -12.95
N LEU A 190 -1.56 -2.15 -13.24
CA LEU A 190 -1.54 -2.82 -14.53
C LEU A 190 -2.03 -1.89 -15.65
N PHE A 191 -3.02 -1.05 -15.42
CA PHE A 191 -3.49 -0.06 -16.39
C PHE A 191 -2.37 0.88 -16.82
N VAL A 192 -1.59 1.39 -15.88
CA VAL A 192 -0.44 2.25 -16.18
C VAL A 192 0.67 1.49 -16.92
N ALA A 193 0.82 0.19 -16.66
CA ALA A 193 1.86 -0.65 -17.26
C ALA A 193 1.51 -1.16 -18.67
N SER A 194 0.23 -1.21 -19.04
CA SER A 194 -0.22 -1.78 -20.31
C SER A 194 -0.45 -0.71 -21.37
N PRO A 195 0.02 -0.91 -22.62
CA PRO A 195 -0.26 0.01 -23.72
C PRO A 195 -1.67 -0.16 -24.31
N LYS A 196 -2.41 -1.23 -23.97
CA LYS A 196 -3.73 -1.55 -24.55
C LYS A 196 -4.87 -1.29 -23.57
N TYR A 197 -5.42 -0.09 -23.59
CA TYR A 197 -6.48 0.35 -22.67
C TYR A 197 -7.78 -0.48 -22.73
N LEU A 198 -8.12 -1.02 -23.92
CA LEU A 198 -9.39 -1.75 -24.10
C LEU A 198 -9.48 -3.03 -23.24
N GLN A 199 -8.38 -3.76 -23.09
CA GLN A 199 -8.32 -4.96 -22.26
C GLN A 199 -8.54 -4.64 -20.79
N PHE A 200 -8.16 -3.43 -20.38
CA PHE A 200 -8.35 -2.94 -19.02
C PHE A 200 -9.76 -2.53 -18.70
N ILE A 201 -10.43 -1.90 -19.65
CA ILE A 201 -11.83 -1.54 -19.48
C ILE A 201 -12.67 -2.80 -19.23
N ILE A 202 -12.38 -3.88 -19.95
CA ILE A 202 -13.07 -5.16 -19.75
C ILE A 202 -12.81 -5.72 -18.34
N VAL A 203 -11.55 -5.71 -17.87
CA VAL A 203 -11.19 -6.19 -16.53
C VAL A 203 -11.78 -5.29 -15.45
N ALA A 204 -11.71 -3.97 -15.62
CA ALA A 204 -12.27 -3.01 -14.67
C ALA A 204 -13.80 -3.16 -14.56
N VAL A 205 -14.48 -3.28 -15.68
CA VAL A 205 -15.95 -3.52 -15.71
C VAL A 205 -16.29 -4.85 -15.04
N ALA A 206 -15.54 -5.93 -15.31
CA ALA A 206 -15.76 -7.21 -14.67
C ALA A 206 -15.56 -7.15 -13.14
N VAL A 207 -14.56 -6.41 -12.68
CA VAL A 207 -14.30 -6.20 -11.24
C VAL A 207 -15.41 -5.39 -10.59
N VAL A 208 -15.90 -4.32 -11.24
CA VAL A 208 -17.01 -3.51 -10.74
C VAL A 208 -18.30 -4.33 -10.69
N VAL A 209 -18.62 -5.07 -11.75
CA VAL A 209 -19.82 -5.95 -11.79
C VAL A 209 -19.74 -7.00 -10.68
N PHE A 210 -18.57 -7.63 -10.49
CA PHE A 210 -18.38 -8.60 -9.42
C PHE A 210 -18.55 -7.95 -8.02
N ALA A 211 -17.99 -6.76 -7.81
CA ALA A 211 -18.12 -6.05 -6.55
C ALA A 211 -19.58 -5.67 -6.26
N VAL A 212 -20.33 -5.21 -7.27
CA VAL A 212 -21.76 -4.87 -7.14
C VAL A 212 -22.64 -6.11 -6.91
N ALA A 213 -22.31 -7.24 -7.53
CA ALA A 213 -23.05 -8.48 -7.34
C ALA A 213 -22.84 -9.12 -5.94
N PHE A 214 -21.76 -8.72 -5.23
CA PHE A 214 -21.42 -9.25 -3.90
C PHE A 214 -21.85 -8.35 -2.74
N VAL A 215 -22.33 -7.14 -3.04
CA VAL A 215 -22.90 -6.18 -2.08
C VAL A 215 -24.41 -6.30 -2.04
#